data_41cd2cfb86fb73abdc682afd91af3495
#
_entry.id   41cd2cfb86fb73abdc682afd91af3495
#
_cell.length_a   1.000
_cell.length_b   1.000
_cell.length_c   1.000
_cell.angle_alpha   90.00
_cell.angle_beta   90.00
_cell.angle_gamma   90.00
#
_symmetry.space_group_name_H-M   'P 1'
#
loop_
_entity.id
_entity.type
_entity.pdbx_description
1 polymer ?
#
loop_
_entity_poly.entity_id
_entity_poly.type
_entity_poly.pdbx_seq_one_letter_code
_entity_poly.pdbx_strand_id
1 'polypeptide(L)'
;NEFLEPLTNLRSDEYGGTLEKRFRFLKEIIEGVKTVFCGPIWVRLSATAYDETGTQNTLQDYQQIAKWLEELGVACLDISTGGLMDVKPNIPIYGGYQATFSAQIKQAVSIPVTAVGLLHNPELGEYLLQTGQADLIQVGRGLIRNVNWLADAAESLHDHDFQVYNNSYKRGQVR
;
A
#
# COMPACT_ATOMS: atom_id res chain seq x y z
N ASN A 1 4.56 3.36 11.57
CA ASN A 1 3.12 3.36 11.82
C ASN A 1 2.78 3.54 13.30
N GLU A 2 3.64 3.07 14.21
CA GLU A 2 3.46 3.15 15.67
C GLU A 2 3.20 4.57 16.19
N PHE A 3 3.87 5.58 15.62
CA PHE A 3 3.62 6.99 15.99
C PHE A 3 2.26 7.50 15.50
N LEU A 4 1.75 7.00 14.37
CA LEU A 4 0.48 7.44 13.81
C LEU A 4 -0.72 6.88 14.58
N GLU A 5 -0.60 5.65 15.07
CA GLU A 5 -1.72 4.90 15.64
C GLU A 5 -1.92 5.22 17.11
N PRO A 6 -3.10 5.69 17.57
CA PRO A 6 -3.34 6.03 18.97
C PRO A 6 -3.29 4.82 19.92
N LEU A 7 -3.48 3.60 19.41
CA LEU A 7 -3.33 2.37 20.19
C LEU A 7 -1.91 2.16 20.72
N THR A 8 -0.91 2.61 19.96
CA THR A 8 0.51 2.42 20.28
C THR A 8 1.18 3.71 20.72
N ASN A 9 0.71 4.86 20.24
CA ASN A 9 1.26 6.16 20.59
C ASN A 9 0.51 6.78 21.78
N LEU A 10 0.92 6.41 22.97
CA LEU A 10 0.39 6.92 24.26
C LEU A 10 1.13 8.17 24.77
N ARG A 11 1.92 8.85 23.90
CA ARG A 11 2.70 10.05 24.27
C ARG A 11 1.79 11.24 24.54
N SER A 12 2.20 12.10 25.47
CA SER A 12 1.51 13.34 25.82
C SER A 12 2.25 14.61 25.36
N ASP A 13 3.38 14.43 24.68
CA ASP A 13 4.18 15.53 24.14
C ASP A 13 3.73 15.95 22.72
N GLU A 14 4.62 16.64 21.99
CA GLU A 14 4.37 17.15 20.63
C GLU A 14 4.26 16.08 19.53
N TYR A 15 4.54 14.81 19.85
CA TYR A 15 4.43 13.66 18.94
C TYR A 15 3.26 12.73 19.28
N GLY A 16 2.41 13.08 20.25
CA GLY A 16 1.28 12.27 20.70
C GLY A 16 -0.01 13.05 20.88
N GLY A 17 -1.12 12.34 21.11
CA GLY A 17 -2.45 12.95 21.28
C GLY A 17 -3.19 13.15 19.94
N THR A 18 -3.30 14.38 19.43
CA THR A 18 -4.07 14.65 18.19
C THR A 18 -3.44 14.02 16.94
N LEU A 19 -4.23 13.84 15.90
CA LEU A 19 -3.77 13.25 14.62
C LEU A 19 -2.57 14.02 14.05
N GLU A 20 -2.62 15.35 14.08
CA GLU A 20 -1.54 16.22 13.59
C GLU A 20 -0.23 16.01 14.37
N LYS A 21 -0.32 15.88 15.70
CA LYS A 21 0.85 15.61 16.53
C LYS A 21 1.44 14.23 16.28
N ARG A 22 0.59 13.21 16.14
CA ARG A 22 1.03 11.86 15.80
C ARG A 22 1.65 11.78 14.39
N PHE A 23 1.17 12.60 13.45
CA PHE A 23 1.73 12.71 12.10
C PHE A 23 3.08 13.44 12.05
N ARG A 24 3.37 14.32 13.01
CA ARG A 24 4.57 15.17 13.04
C ARG A 24 5.86 14.38 12.79
N PHE A 25 6.07 13.26 13.44
CA PHE A 25 7.29 12.47 13.30
C PHE A 25 7.48 11.97 11.86
N LEU A 26 6.42 11.48 11.22
CA LEU A 26 6.48 11.06 9.81
C LEU A 26 6.76 12.25 8.89
N LYS A 27 6.15 13.40 9.14
CA LYS A 27 6.40 14.65 8.42
C LYS A 27 7.88 15.03 8.46
N GLU A 28 8.45 15.11 9.65
CA GLU A 28 9.88 15.47 9.86
C GLU A 28 10.83 14.50 9.16
N ILE A 29 10.53 13.20 9.16
CA ILE A 29 11.30 12.19 8.41
C ILE A 29 11.27 12.49 6.90
N ILE A 30 10.09 12.74 6.33
CA ILE A 30 9.94 13.02 4.90
C ILE A 30 10.68 14.31 4.54
N GLU A 31 10.51 15.38 5.32
CA GLU A 31 11.19 16.65 5.12
C GLU A 31 12.72 16.46 5.19
N GLY A 32 13.22 15.71 6.18
CA GLY A 32 14.64 15.38 6.30
C GLY A 32 15.18 14.56 5.13
N VAL A 33 14.46 13.53 4.68
CA VAL A 33 14.86 12.72 3.52
C VAL A 33 14.95 13.59 2.26
N LYS A 34 14.02 14.50 2.04
CA LYS A 34 14.01 15.40 0.87
C LYS A 34 15.23 16.35 0.80
N THR A 35 15.91 16.59 1.91
CA THR A 35 17.14 17.42 1.89
C THR A 35 18.33 16.70 1.25
N VAL A 36 18.32 15.37 1.21
CA VAL A 36 19.44 14.52 0.77
C VAL A 36 19.09 13.56 -0.36
N PHE A 37 17.81 13.43 -0.69
CA PHE A 37 17.31 12.51 -1.71
C PHE A 37 16.32 13.21 -2.65
N CYS A 38 16.66 13.26 -3.93
CA CYS A 38 15.88 13.95 -4.98
C CYS A 38 14.91 13.00 -5.74
N GLY A 39 14.92 11.71 -5.43
CA GLY A 39 14.07 10.73 -6.09
C GLY A 39 12.65 10.69 -5.51
N PRO A 40 11.76 9.87 -6.11
CA PRO A 40 10.39 9.70 -5.63
C PRO A 40 10.37 9.00 -4.28
N ILE A 41 9.63 9.56 -3.33
CA ILE A 41 9.42 8.97 -1.99
C ILE A 41 8.08 8.25 -1.98
N TRP A 42 8.10 7.00 -1.59
CA TRP A 42 6.89 6.20 -1.35
C TRP A 42 6.69 6.02 0.15
N VAL A 43 5.44 6.08 0.59
CA VAL A 43 5.09 5.88 1.99
C VAL A 43 4.09 4.74 2.12
N ARG A 44 4.45 3.75 2.96
CA ARG A 44 3.51 2.68 3.33
C ARG A 44 2.74 3.05 4.58
N LEU A 45 1.41 2.95 4.49
CA LEU A 45 0.48 3.11 5.59
C LEU A 45 -0.20 1.77 5.89
N SER A 46 -0.36 1.45 7.17
CA SER A 46 -1.23 0.37 7.63
C SER A 46 -2.58 0.99 8.02
N ALA A 47 -3.54 0.93 7.11
CA ALA A 47 -4.78 1.70 7.15
C ALA A 47 -5.84 1.20 8.15
N THR A 48 -5.53 0.20 8.94
CA THR A 48 -6.31 -0.25 10.12
C THR A 48 -5.46 -1.18 10.96
N ALA A 49 -5.61 -1.10 12.28
CA ALA A 49 -5.07 -2.08 13.23
C ALA A 49 -5.99 -3.28 13.43
N TYR A 50 -7.22 -3.25 12.89
CA TYR A 50 -8.31 -4.20 13.19
C TYR A 50 -8.65 -4.25 14.68
N ASP A 51 -8.60 -3.10 15.36
CA ASP A 51 -9.00 -2.97 16.74
C ASP A 51 -10.52 -2.85 16.86
N GLU A 52 -11.11 -3.68 17.69
CA GLU A 52 -12.57 -3.72 17.92
C GLU A 52 -13.00 -2.74 19.02
N THR A 53 -12.07 -2.16 19.78
CA THR A 53 -12.38 -1.21 20.87
C THR A 53 -12.73 0.18 20.35
N GLY A 54 -12.42 0.49 19.09
CA GLY A 54 -12.65 1.79 18.47
C GLY A 54 -11.61 2.86 18.81
N THR A 55 -10.50 2.47 19.44
CA THR A 55 -9.42 3.41 19.79
C THR A 55 -8.51 3.74 18.59
N GLN A 56 -8.48 2.89 17.57
CA GLN A 56 -7.64 3.06 16.38
C GLN A 56 -8.01 4.28 15.53
N ASN A 57 -7.09 4.70 14.66
CA ASN A 57 -7.40 5.68 13.61
C ASN A 57 -8.56 5.19 12.75
N THR A 58 -9.42 6.11 12.38
CA THR A 58 -10.50 5.87 11.41
C THR A 58 -9.97 5.92 9.97
N LEU A 59 -10.78 5.47 9.01
CA LEU A 59 -10.46 5.62 7.60
C LEU A 59 -10.32 7.10 7.20
N GLN A 60 -11.16 7.98 7.77
CA GLN A 60 -11.08 9.43 7.54
C GLN A 60 -9.76 10.01 8.05
N ASP A 61 -9.23 9.52 9.17
CA ASP A 61 -7.90 9.91 9.65
C ASP A 61 -6.81 9.51 8.65
N TYR A 62 -6.88 8.28 8.09
CA TYR A 62 -5.93 7.85 7.06
C TYR A 62 -6.09 8.61 5.74
N GLN A 63 -7.30 9.00 5.34
CA GLN A 63 -7.52 9.89 4.20
C GLN A 63 -6.91 11.28 4.46
N GLN A 64 -7.00 11.80 5.67
CA GLN A 64 -6.36 13.07 6.03
C GLN A 64 -4.84 12.97 6.04
N ILE A 65 -4.27 11.88 6.58
CA ILE A 65 -2.84 11.59 6.52
C ILE A 65 -2.37 11.50 5.06
N ALA A 66 -3.14 10.84 4.20
CA ALA A 66 -2.83 10.70 2.78
C ALA A 66 -2.75 12.07 2.06
N LYS A 67 -3.67 13.00 2.35
CA LYS A 67 -3.63 14.37 1.84
C LYS A 67 -2.38 15.12 2.30
N TRP A 68 -2.05 15.04 3.58
CA TRP A 68 -0.82 15.66 4.09
C TRP A 68 0.45 15.09 3.46
N LEU A 69 0.48 13.79 3.17
CA LEU A 69 1.59 13.15 2.47
C LEU A 69 1.70 13.62 1.02
N GLU A 70 0.57 13.79 0.33
CA GLU A 70 0.52 14.38 -1.01
C GLU A 70 1.03 15.83 -1.01
N GLU A 71 0.58 16.67 -0.07
CA GLU A 71 1.06 18.04 0.12
C GLU A 71 2.56 18.12 0.41
N LEU A 72 3.10 17.12 1.12
CA LEU A 72 4.53 16.97 1.34
C LEU A 72 5.31 16.47 0.10
N GLY A 73 4.62 16.19 -1.02
CA GLY A 73 5.24 15.73 -2.26
C GLY A 73 5.69 14.26 -2.22
N VAL A 74 4.99 13.41 -1.48
CA VAL A 74 5.10 11.96 -1.58
C VAL A 74 4.60 11.55 -2.97
N ALA A 75 5.34 10.65 -3.63
CA ALA A 75 5.08 10.28 -5.01
C ALA A 75 4.09 9.11 -5.15
N CYS A 76 3.94 8.29 -4.11
CA CYS A 76 3.03 7.14 -4.13
C CYS A 76 2.71 6.69 -2.70
N LEU A 77 1.47 6.26 -2.48
CA LEU A 77 1.03 5.64 -1.23
C LEU A 77 0.90 4.13 -1.40
N ASP A 78 1.51 3.40 -0.49
CA ASP A 78 1.44 1.95 -0.42
C ASP A 78 0.53 1.54 0.74
N ILE A 79 -0.65 1.03 0.44
CA ILE A 79 -1.68 0.77 1.45
C ILE A 79 -1.71 -0.70 1.84
N SER A 80 -1.41 -0.95 3.11
CA SER A 80 -1.54 -2.25 3.76
C SER A 80 -2.40 -2.13 5.02
N THR A 81 -2.56 -3.23 5.76
CA THR A 81 -3.35 -3.26 7.00
C THR A 81 -2.75 -4.20 8.03
N GLY A 82 -3.04 -3.95 9.30
CA GLY A 82 -2.63 -4.80 10.43
C GLY A 82 -1.14 -4.76 10.76
N GLY A 83 -0.69 -5.76 11.51
CA GLY A 83 0.72 -5.92 11.87
C GLY A 83 1.23 -5.00 12.98
N LEU A 84 0.34 -4.31 13.68
CA LEU A 84 0.70 -3.34 14.71
C LEU A 84 0.51 -3.88 16.13
N MET A 85 -0.42 -4.80 16.33
CA MET A 85 -0.78 -5.32 17.65
C MET A 85 -0.07 -6.65 17.94
N ASP A 86 0.36 -6.84 19.19
CA ASP A 86 0.93 -8.10 19.69
C ASP A 86 -0.09 -9.24 19.67
N VAL A 87 -1.34 -8.91 19.95
CA VAL A 87 -2.45 -9.86 19.83
C VAL A 87 -2.87 -9.91 18.36
N LYS A 88 -2.87 -11.11 17.78
CA LYS A 88 -3.27 -11.31 16.39
C LYS A 88 -4.75 -10.99 16.23
N PRO A 89 -5.12 -9.90 15.54
CA PRO A 89 -6.51 -9.55 15.33
C PRO A 89 -7.19 -10.56 14.41
N ASN A 90 -8.51 -10.63 14.47
CA ASN A 90 -9.31 -11.42 13.54
C ASN A 90 -9.40 -10.72 12.19
N ILE A 91 -8.43 -10.99 11.31
CA ILE A 91 -8.38 -10.40 9.98
C ILE A 91 -9.08 -11.33 8.99
N PRO A 92 -10.10 -10.87 8.26
CA PRO A 92 -10.71 -11.65 7.20
C PRO A 92 -9.70 -11.84 6.05
N ILE A 93 -9.16 -13.06 5.88
CA ILE A 93 -8.11 -13.36 4.90
C ILE A 93 -8.72 -13.97 3.64
N TYR A 94 -8.81 -13.18 2.57
CA TYR A 94 -9.23 -13.59 1.22
C TYR A 94 -8.43 -12.80 0.16
N GLY A 95 -8.49 -13.17 -1.11
CA GLY A 95 -7.81 -12.42 -2.17
C GLY A 95 -8.27 -10.96 -2.21
N GLY A 96 -7.35 -10.02 -2.11
CA GLY A 96 -7.66 -8.58 -2.14
C GLY A 96 -8.26 -8.01 -0.85
N TYR A 97 -8.19 -8.68 0.29
CA TYR A 97 -8.83 -8.24 1.55
C TYR A 97 -8.42 -6.83 2.03
N GLN A 98 -7.32 -6.29 1.53
CA GLN A 98 -6.86 -4.93 1.85
C GLN A 98 -7.24 -3.90 0.75
N ALA A 99 -7.71 -4.33 -0.41
CA ALA A 99 -7.94 -3.46 -1.56
C ALA A 99 -9.02 -2.40 -1.32
N THR A 100 -10.00 -2.67 -0.45
CA THR A 100 -11.02 -1.68 -0.09
C THR A 100 -10.42 -0.44 0.60
N PHE A 101 -9.36 -0.60 1.38
CA PHE A 101 -8.66 0.52 2.01
C PHE A 101 -7.89 1.35 0.98
N SER A 102 -7.21 0.69 0.03
CA SER A 102 -6.55 1.37 -1.10
C SER A 102 -7.55 2.18 -1.90
N ALA A 103 -8.68 1.59 -2.26
CA ALA A 103 -9.73 2.25 -3.05
C ALA A 103 -10.28 3.50 -2.36
N GLN A 104 -10.52 3.43 -1.05
CA GLN A 104 -11.07 4.54 -0.29
C GLN A 104 -10.03 5.66 -0.04
N ILE A 105 -8.76 5.32 0.15
CA ILE A 105 -7.68 6.30 0.27
C ILE A 105 -7.42 6.96 -1.08
N LYS A 106 -7.44 6.20 -2.19
CA LYS A 106 -7.29 6.72 -3.54
C LYS A 106 -8.33 7.80 -3.90
N GLN A 107 -9.54 7.72 -3.39
CA GLN A 107 -10.57 8.75 -3.58
C GLN A 107 -10.23 10.09 -2.93
N ALA A 108 -9.28 10.12 -1.99
CA ALA A 108 -8.91 11.32 -1.25
C ALA A 108 -7.68 12.04 -1.80
N VAL A 109 -6.92 11.41 -2.72
CA VAL A 109 -5.65 11.92 -3.26
C VAL A 109 -5.58 11.74 -4.77
N SER A 110 -4.69 12.50 -5.43
CA SER A 110 -4.40 12.39 -6.87
C SER A 110 -3.12 11.60 -7.18
N ILE A 111 -2.25 11.41 -6.20
CA ILE A 111 -1.03 10.61 -6.36
C ILE A 111 -1.38 9.12 -6.46
N PRO A 112 -0.54 8.31 -7.13
CA PRO A 112 -0.71 6.87 -7.24
C PRO A 112 -0.86 6.18 -5.89
N VAL A 113 -1.77 5.21 -5.85
CA VAL A 113 -2.02 4.36 -4.67
C VAL A 113 -1.85 2.90 -5.06
N THR A 114 -1.11 2.15 -4.26
CA THR A 114 -0.92 0.71 -4.48
C THR A 114 -1.89 -0.11 -3.63
N ALA A 115 -2.29 -1.27 -4.13
CA ALA A 115 -3.00 -2.28 -3.37
C ALA A 115 -2.14 -3.53 -3.15
N VAL A 116 -2.26 -4.12 -1.96
CA VAL A 116 -1.65 -5.39 -1.57
C VAL A 116 -2.68 -6.28 -0.90
N GLY A 117 -2.37 -7.52 -0.64
CA GLY A 117 -3.21 -8.43 0.15
C GLY A 117 -3.70 -9.65 -0.62
N LEU A 118 -2.82 -10.66 -0.76
CA LEU A 118 -3.09 -11.90 -1.50
C LEU A 118 -3.55 -11.68 -2.96
N LEU A 119 -2.97 -10.67 -3.61
CA LEU A 119 -3.22 -10.31 -5.02
C LEU A 119 -2.30 -11.11 -5.96
N HIS A 120 -2.20 -12.42 -5.75
CA HIS A 120 -1.43 -13.32 -6.62
C HIS A 120 -2.26 -13.90 -7.78
N ASN A 121 -3.58 -13.65 -7.80
CA ASN A 121 -4.43 -13.92 -8.94
C ASN A 121 -4.38 -12.70 -9.88
N PRO A 122 -3.91 -12.86 -11.15
CA PRO A 122 -3.74 -11.75 -12.08
C PRO A 122 -5.07 -11.06 -12.43
N GLU A 123 -6.13 -11.82 -12.63
CA GLU A 123 -7.45 -11.29 -13.03
C GLU A 123 -8.03 -10.38 -11.93
N LEU A 124 -7.83 -10.75 -10.65
CA LEU A 124 -8.23 -9.89 -9.54
C LEU A 124 -7.38 -8.60 -9.51
N GLY A 125 -6.07 -8.71 -9.73
CA GLY A 125 -5.18 -7.55 -9.84
C GLY A 125 -5.64 -6.61 -10.93
N GLU A 126 -5.86 -7.13 -12.13
CA GLU A 126 -6.34 -6.37 -13.29
C GLU A 126 -7.70 -5.73 -13.03
N TYR A 127 -8.64 -6.46 -12.43
CA TYR A 127 -9.94 -5.91 -12.04
C TYR A 127 -9.80 -4.66 -11.15
N LEU A 128 -8.93 -4.69 -10.14
CA LEU A 128 -8.71 -3.55 -9.24
C LEU A 128 -8.13 -2.34 -9.99
N LEU A 129 -7.25 -2.55 -10.96
CA LEU A 129 -6.68 -1.50 -11.81
C LEU A 129 -7.75 -0.90 -12.74
N GLN A 130 -8.46 -1.73 -13.47
CA GLN A 130 -9.48 -1.31 -14.44
C GLN A 130 -10.66 -0.59 -13.79
N THR A 131 -11.02 -0.97 -12.56
CA THR A 131 -12.09 -0.31 -11.80
C THR A 131 -11.61 0.90 -11.00
N GLY A 132 -10.34 1.28 -11.12
CA GLY A 132 -9.77 2.45 -10.45
C GLY A 132 -9.67 2.32 -8.93
N GLN A 133 -9.61 1.11 -8.41
CA GLN A 133 -9.46 0.86 -6.97
C GLN A 133 -8.00 0.98 -6.50
N ALA A 134 -7.05 0.82 -7.43
CA ALA A 134 -5.63 1.06 -7.23
C ALA A 134 -4.98 1.48 -8.55
N ASP A 135 -3.77 2.03 -8.48
CA ASP A 135 -2.95 2.33 -9.66
C ASP A 135 -1.87 1.28 -9.89
N LEU A 136 -1.47 0.58 -8.83
CA LEU A 136 -0.43 -0.45 -8.84
C LEU A 136 -0.83 -1.60 -7.93
N ILE A 137 -0.38 -2.81 -8.29
CA ILE A 137 -0.60 -4.04 -7.52
C ILE A 137 0.73 -4.53 -6.96
N GLN A 138 0.73 -4.90 -5.68
CA GLN A 138 1.89 -5.50 -5.04
C GLN A 138 1.69 -6.99 -4.79
N VAL A 139 2.64 -7.79 -5.27
CA VAL A 139 2.64 -9.24 -5.12
C VAL A 139 3.91 -9.67 -4.38
N GLY A 140 3.78 -10.08 -3.12
CA GLY A 140 4.91 -10.56 -2.31
C GLY A 140 5.04 -12.08 -2.36
N ARG A 141 4.26 -12.79 -1.56
CA ARG A 141 4.32 -14.27 -1.44
C ARG A 141 4.07 -15.01 -2.75
N GLY A 142 3.30 -14.44 -3.68
CA GLY A 142 3.12 -14.99 -5.02
C GLY A 142 4.43 -15.08 -5.77
N LEU A 143 5.24 -14.01 -5.78
CA LEU A 143 6.56 -13.98 -6.42
C LEU A 143 7.60 -14.88 -5.73
N ILE A 144 7.51 -15.06 -4.39
CA ILE A 144 8.37 -16.01 -3.68
C ILE A 144 8.09 -17.46 -4.11
N ARG A 145 6.81 -17.78 -4.34
CA ARG A 145 6.39 -19.13 -4.77
C ARG A 145 6.68 -19.39 -6.25
N ASN A 146 6.56 -18.38 -7.08
CA ASN A 146 6.69 -18.47 -8.51
C ASN A 146 7.45 -17.24 -9.05
N VAL A 147 8.73 -17.40 -9.33
CA VAL A 147 9.59 -16.33 -9.87
C VAL A 147 9.16 -15.86 -11.27
N ASN A 148 8.40 -16.69 -11.99
CA ASN A 148 7.86 -16.39 -13.31
C ASN A 148 6.43 -15.80 -13.23
N TRP A 149 5.94 -15.47 -12.05
CA TRP A 149 4.57 -15.01 -11.84
C TRP A 149 4.13 -13.92 -12.83
N LEU A 150 5.04 -13.01 -13.18
CA LEU A 150 4.72 -11.91 -14.09
C LEU A 150 4.50 -12.41 -15.54
N ALA A 151 5.26 -13.42 -15.95
CA ALA A 151 5.09 -14.08 -17.25
C ALA A 151 3.75 -14.82 -17.32
N ASP A 152 3.45 -15.59 -16.28
CA ASP A 152 2.20 -16.34 -16.18
C ASP A 152 1.00 -15.41 -16.09
N ALA A 153 1.15 -14.25 -15.42
CA ALA A 153 0.11 -13.22 -15.36
C ALA A 153 -0.17 -12.61 -16.73
N ALA A 154 0.87 -12.27 -17.50
CA ALA A 154 0.70 -11.74 -18.86
C ALA A 154 0.02 -12.76 -19.78
N GLU A 155 0.37 -14.03 -19.68
CA GLU A 155 -0.29 -15.11 -20.42
C GLU A 155 -1.76 -15.26 -20.03
N SER A 156 -2.06 -15.28 -18.72
CA SER A 156 -3.43 -15.39 -18.17
C SER A 156 -4.32 -14.23 -18.62
N LEU A 157 -3.74 -13.02 -18.69
CA LEU A 157 -4.44 -11.80 -19.12
C LEU A 157 -4.43 -11.58 -20.64
N HIS A 158 -3.86 -12.51 -21.41
CA HIS A 158 -3.71 -12.40 -22.87
C HIS A 158 -2.93 -11.14 -23.31
N ASP A 159 -1.98 -10.68 -22.49
CA ASP A 159 -1.09 -9.57 -22.82
C ASP A 159 0.06 -10.08 -23.71
N HIS A 160 -0.16 -10.01 -25.04
CA HIS A 160 0.81 -10.46 -26.04
C HIS A 160 1.95 -9.46 -26.27
N ASP A 161 1.83 -8.24 -25.77
CA ASP A 161 2.84 -7.17 -25.92
C ASP A 161 3.88 -7.23 -24.81
N PHE A 162 3.60 -7.90 -23.70
CA PHE A 162 4.53 -8.03 -22.59
C PHE A 162 5.74 -8.89 -22.97
N GLN A 163 6.93 -8.27 -22.95
CA GLN A 163 8.19 -8.93 -23.31
C GLN A 163 8.88 -9.51 -22.08
N VAL A 164 8.57 -10.75 -21.72
CA VAL A 164 9.18 -11.46 -20.57
C VAL A 164 10.64 -11.79 -20.84
N TYR A 165 10.96 -12.18 -22.08
CA TYR A 165 12.29 -12.65 -22.47
C TYR A 165 13.03 -11.61 -23.30
N ASN A 166 14.33 -11.44 -23.04
CA ASN A 166 15.18 -10.71 -23.97
C ASN A 166 15.30 -11.43 -25.32
N ASN A 167 15.88 -10.77 -26.33
CA ASN A 167 15.95 -11.29 -27.70
C ASN A 167 16.63 -12.67 -27.80
N SER A 168 17.59 -12.97 -26.92
CA SER A 168 18.31 -14.26 -26.92
C SER A 168 17.43 -15.42 -26.44
N TYR A 169 16.42 -15.16 -25.61
CA TYR A 169 15.57 -16.16 -24.98
C TYR A 169 14.12 -16.17 -25.48
N LYS A 170 13.80 -15.40 -26.53
CA LYS A 170 12.44 -15.35 -27.12
C LYS A 170 11.85 -16.72 -27.51
N ARG A 171 12.71 -17.73 -27.73
CA ARG A 171 12.26 -19.10 -28.03
C ARG A 171 11.53 -19.78 -26.86
N GLY A 172 11.70 -19.29 -25.64
CA GLY A 172 10.98 -19.76 -24.45
C GLY A 172 9.58 -19.16 -24.27
N GLN A 173 9.21 -18.18 -25.12
CA GLN A 173 7.88 -17.61 -25.08
C GLN A 173 6.90 -18.58 -25.74
N VAL A 174 5.92 -19.04 -24.97
CA VAL A 174 4.79 -19.83 -25.50
C VAL A 174 3.95 -18.87 -26.36
N ARG A 175 3.58 -19.32 -27.56
CA ARG A 175 2.73 -18.58 -28.48
C ARG A 175 1.29 -19.03 -28.36
#